data_5486d9dd353fa3e90acf903e67a6275a
#
_entry.id   5486d9dd353fa3e90acf903e67a6275a
#
_cell.length_a   1.000
_cell.length_b   1.000
_cell.length_c   1.000
_cell.angle_alpha   90.00
_cell.angle_beta   90.00
_cell.angle_gamma   90.00
#
_symmetry.space_group_name_H-M   'P 1'
#
loop_
_entity.id
_entity.type
_entity.pdbx_description
1 polymer ?
#
loop_
_entity_poly.entity_id
_entity_poly.type
_entity_poly.pdbx_seq_one_letter_code
_entity_poly.pdbx_strand_id
1 'polypeptide(L)'
;MSMSSSPVVVITGASAGVGRATAIAFARRGFNVGLIARGIDGLEGARRAVAAAGGRALVLPLDVAQSDDVFAAADRVVAEWGKIDVWINAAMATIFAPVNDIKPDEFRRVTEVTYLGQVYGTMAALRHMRRANHGSIVQVGSALSYRAIPLQSAY
;
A
#
# COMPACT_ATOMS: atom_id res chain seq x y z
N MET A 1 27.32 -9.09 19.18
CA MET A 1 26.31 -9.64 18.26
C MET A 1 25.41 -8.48 17.85
N SER A 2 25.51 -8.00 16.64
CA SER A 2 24.61 -6.98 16.10
C SER A 2 23.20 -7.60 16.05
N MET A 3 22.27 -7.10 16.85
CA MET A 3 20.85 -7.47 16.72
C MET A 3 20.40 -6.96 15.35
N SER A 4 20.25 -7.87 14.40
CA SER A 4 19.68 -7.53 13.10
C SER A 4 18.30 -6.90 13.35
N SER A 5 18.12 -5.63 12.96
CA SER A 5 16.83 -4.97 13.06
C SER A 5 15.80 -5.73 12.22
N SER A 6 14.59 -5.95 12.75
CA SER A 6 13.51 -6.62 12.00
C SER A 6 13.34 -5.98 10.62
N PRO A 7 13.11 -6.77 9.58
CA PRO A 7 12.82 -6.23 8.26
C PRO A 7 11.49 -5.46 8.26
N VAL A 8 11.36 -4.51 7.34
CA VAL A 8 10.25 -3.56 7.29
C VAL A 8 9.52 -3.67 5.96
N VAL A 9 8.21 -3.84 6.01
CA VAL A 9 7.33 -3.77 4.83
C VAL A 9 6.30 -2.65 4.97
N VAL A 10 6.05 -1.93 3.90
CA VAL A 10 4.96 -0.95 3.79
C VAL A 10 3.94 -1.47 2.80
N ILE A 11 2.66 -1.39 3.14
CA ILE A 11 1.56 -1.92 2.32
C ILE A 11 0.47 -0.87 2.17
N THR A 12 0.17 -0.48 0.94
CA THR A 12 -0.99 0.35 0.64
C THR A 12 -2.25 -0.52 0.45
N GLY A 13 -3.42 0.00 0.77
CA GLY A 13 -4.66 -0.78 0.77
C GLY A 13 -4.73 -1.81 1.90
N ALA A 14 -4.03 -1.56 3.01
CA ALA A 14 -3.82 -2.52 4.10
C ALA A 14 -5.05 -2.75 5.00
N SER A 15 -6.13 -1.98 4.85
CA SER A 15 -7.32 -2.07 5.72
C SER A 15 -8.18 -3.32 5.51
N ALA A 16 -8.12 -3.93 4.31
CA ALA A 16 -8.96 -5.06 3.93
C ALA A 16 -8.31 -5.95 2.86
N GLY A 17 -8.97 -7.05 2.50
CA GLY A 17 -8.66 -7.90 1.35
C GLY A 17 -7.22 -8.37 1.28
N VAL A 18 -6.64 -8.28 0.08
CA VAL A 18 -5.26 -8.71 -0.22
C VAL A 18 -4.23 -7.97 0.62
N GLY A 19 -4.35 -6.63 0.75
CA GLY A 19 -3.40 -5.83 1.52
C GLY A 19 -3.34 -6.24 2.99
N ARG A 20 -4.50 -6.46 3.63
CA ARG A 20 -4.57 -6.93 5.03
C ARG A 20 -4.04 -8.36 5.20
N ALA A 21 -4.38 -9.26 4.30
CA ALA A 21 -3.88 -10.64 4.33
C ALA A 21 -2.36 -10.69 4.17
N THR A 22 -1.82 -9.85 3.28
CA THR A 22 -0.38 -9.68 3.06
C THR A 22 0.30 -9.13 4.32
N ALA A 23 -0.27 -8.12 4.98
CA ALA A 23 0.25 -7.56 6.22
C ALA A 23 0.41 -8.64 7.31
N ILE A 24 -0.60 -9.48 7.49
CA ILE A 24 -0.57 -10.61 8.44
C ILE A 24 0.52 -11.63 8.06
N ALA A 25 0.65 -11.94 6.77
CA ALA A 25 1.65 -12.89 6.28
C ALA A 25 3.09 -12.41 6.51
N PHE A 26 3.36 -11.12 6.33
CA PHE A 26 4.66 -10.51 6.64
C PHE A 26 4.92 -10.46 8.16
N ALA A 27 3.91 -10.13 8.95
CA ALA A 27 4.02 -10.14 10.42
C ALA A 27 4.45 -11.51 10.96
N ARG A 28 3.85 -12.59 10.46
CA ARG A 28 4.24 -13.98 10.81
C ARG A 28 5.69 -14.31 10.47
N ARG A 29 6.32 -13.55 9.59
CA ARG A 29 7.74 -13.68 9.20
C ARG A 29 8.66 -12.71 9.94
N GLY A 30 8.15 -12.04 10.97
CA GLY A 30 8.94 -11.14 11.82
C GLY A 30 9.17 -9.73 11.24
N PHE A 31 8.39 -9.32 10.22
CA PHE A 31 8.46 -7.97 9.69
C PHE A 31 7.72 -6.97 10.58
N ASN A 32 8.25 -5.76 10.68
CA ASN A 32 7.50 -4.58 11.05
C ASN A 32 6.68 -4.10 9.84
N VAL A 33 5.42 -3.70 10.05
CA VAL A 33 4.47 -3.46 8.96
C VAL A 33 3.91 -2.05 8.99
N GLY A 34 4.21 -1.23 7.99
CA GLY A 34 3.54 0.05 7.72
C GLY A 34 2.21 -0.21 7.02
N LEU A 35 1.10 0.22 7.62
CA LEU A 35 -0.25 -0.02 7.13
C LEU A 35 -0.85 1.29 6.59
N ILE A 36 -1.01 1.40 5.28
CA ILE A 36 -1.56 2.59 4.60
C ILE A 36 -2.96 2.29 4.06
N ALA A 37 -3.94 3.09 4.46
CA ALA A 37 -5.28 3.17 3.87
C ALA A 37 -6.00 4.42 4.39
N ARG A 38 -7.20 4.74 3.86
CA ARG A 38 -7.99 5.91 4.29
C ARG A 38 -8.70 5.70 5.62
N GLY A 39 -9.31 4.52 5.81
CA GLY A 39 -10.20 4.25 6.94
C GLY A 39 -9.45 3.80 8.17
N ILE A 40 -9.51 4.61 9.23
CA ILE A 40 -8.81 4.34 10.50
C ILE A 40 -9.29 3.04 11.15
N ASP A 41 -10.60 2.76 11.16
CA ASP A 41 -11.14 1.55 11.79
C ASP A 41 -10.63 0.27 11.13
N GLY A 42 -10.54 0.26 9.78
CA GLY A 42 -9.99 -0.85 9.03
C GLY A 42 -8.50 -1.05 9.31
N LEU A 43 -7.74 0.05 9.42
CA LEU A 43 -6.32 0.03 9.77
C LEU A 43 -6.09 -0.46 11.20
N GLU A 44 -6.90 -0.04 12.15
CA GLU A 44 -6.83 -0.53 13.53
C GLU A 44 -7.19 -2.03 13.62
N GLY A 45 -8.15 -2.49 12.80
CA GLY A 45 -8.43 -3.91 12.63
C GLY A 45 -7.23 -4.69 12.07
N ALA A 46 -6.54 -4.12 11.07
CA ALA A 46 -5.33 -4.70 10.51
C ALA A 46 -4.17 -4.70 11.52
N ARG A 47 -3.99 -3.60 12.28
CA ARG A 47 -2.98 -3.49 13.34
C ARG A 47 -3.14 -4.59 14.40
N ARG A 48 -4.38 -4.81 14.88
CA ARG A 48 -4.65 -5.90 15.84
C ARG A 48 -4.31 -7.27 15.26
N ALA A 49 -4.63 -7.51 13.98
CA ALA A 49 -4.32 -8.77 13.33
C ALA A 49 -2.81 -8.99 13.13
N VAL A 50 -2.06 -7.94 12.81
CA VAL A 50 -0.59 -7.96 12.74
C VAL A 50 0.00 -8.26 14.12
N ALA A 51 -0.49 -7.61 15.17
CA ALA A 51 -0.04 -7.86 16.55
C ALA A 51 -0.32 -9.31 17.00
N ALA A 52 -1.51 -9.84 16.70
CA ALA A 52 -1.85 -11.23 16.97
C ALA A 52 -0.98 -12.23 16.20
N ALA A 53 -0.41 -11.83 15.07
CA ALA A 53 0.54 -12.60 14.27
C ALA A 53 2.00 -12.46 14.76
N GLY A 54 2.25 -11.69 15.83
CA GLY A 54 3.57 -11.49 16.43
C GLY A 54 4.38 -10.31 15.85
N GLY A 55 3.78 -9.51 14.96
CA GLY A 55 4.44 -8.36 14.33
C GLY A 55 4.12 -7.03 15.02
N ARG A 56 4.86 -5.99 14.64
CA ARG A 56 4.58 -4.59 15.01
C ARG A 56 3.99 -3.86 13.80
N ALA A 57 3.02 -2.99 14.01
CA ALA A 57 2.42 -2.20 12.94
C ALA A 57 2.43 -0.70 13.23
N LEU A 58 2.70 0.09 12.20
CA LEU A 58 2.52 1.55 12.17
C LEU A 58 1.30 1.88 11.31
N VAL A 59 0.30 2.50 11.91
CA VAL A 59 -0.93 2.91 11.22
C VAL A 59 -0.73 4.27 10.57
N LEU A 60 -0.99 4.37 9.28
CA LEU A 60 -0.75 5.53 8.43
C LEU A 60 -2.04 5.86 7.64
N PRO A 61 -3.00 6.55 8.27
CA PRO A 61 -4.26 6.90 7.61
C PRO A 61 -4.02 8.02 6.59
N LEU A 62 -4.13 7.69 5.31
CA LEU A 62 -3.99 8.65 4.21
C LEU A 62 -4.66 8.14 2.93
N ASP A 63 -4.82 9.05 1.97
CA ASP A 63 -5.23 8.73 0.62
C ASP A 63 -4.01 8.63 -0.29
N VAL A 64 -3.83 7.48 -0.96
CA VAL A 64 -2.69 7.27 -1.88
C VAL A 64 -2.71 8.17 -3.11
N ALA A 65 -3.83 8.84 -3.40
CA ALA A 65 -3.92 9.86 -4.44
C ALA A 65 -3.23 11.19 -4.05
N GLN A 66 -2.85 11.37 -2.79
CA GLN A 66 -2.12 12.54 -2.29
C GLN A 66 -0.64 12.21 -2.18
N SER A 67 0.16 12.66 -3.15
CA SER A 67 1.59 12.34 -3.23
C SER A 67 2.36 12.72 -1.98
N ASP A 68 2.11 13.93 -1.45
CA ASP A 68 2.84 14.46 -0.29
C ASP A 68 2.60 13.61 0.97
N ASP A 69 1.36 13.14 1.16
CA ASP A 69 1.02 12.25 2.28
C ASP A 69 1.72 10.89 2.14
N VAL A 70 1.82 10.36 0.92
CA VAL A 70 2.52 9.09 0.65
C VAL A 70 4.02 9.24 0.93
N PHE A 71 4.64 10.34 0.52
CA PHE A 71 6.04 10.63 0.83
C PHE A 71 6.26 10.81 2.34
N ALA A 72 5.40 11.57 3.01
CA ALA A 72 5.48 11.76 4.46
C ALA A 72 5.30 10.43 5.22
N ALA A 73 4.44 9.54 4.75
CA ALA A 73 4.28 8.21 5.33
C ALA A 73 5.55 7.36 5.22
N ALA A 74 6.22 7.39 4.07
CA ALA A 74 7.50 6.70 3.90
C ALA A 74 8.57 7.25 4.85
N ASP A 75 8.67 8.58 4.98
CA ASP A 75 9.59 9.24 5.92
C ASP A 75 9.29 8.85 7.38
N ARG A 76 8.00 8.75 7.77
CA ARG A 76 7.59 8.28 9.11
C ARG A 76 7.99 6.84 9.37
N VAL A 77 7.85 5.95 8.40
CA VAL A 77 8.28 4.54 8.53
C VAL A 77 9.79 4.46 8.75
N VAL A 78 10.56 5.24 8.00
CA VAL A 78 12.02 5.29 8.15
C VAL A 78 12.42 5.92 9.49
N ALA A 79 11.72 6.96 9.95
CA ALA A 79 11.95 7.53 11.29
C ALA A 79 11.68 6.52 12.41
N GLU A 80 10.66 5.67 12.28
CA GLU A 80 10.30 4.67 13.29
C GLU A 80 11.24 3.45 13.29
N TRP A 81 11.66 2.96 12.11
CA TRP A 81 12.36 1.68 11.99
C TRP A 81 13.69 1.73 11.22
N GLY A 82 14.09 2.92 10.75
CA GLY A 82 15.38 3.17 10.11
C GLY A 82 15.48 2.79 8.64
N LYS A 83 14.50 2.03 8.08
CA LYS A 83 14.55 1.50 6.71
C LYS A 83 13.18 1.10 6.15
N ILE A 84 13.15 0.83 4.85
CA ILE A 84 12.06 0.13 4.16
C ILE A 84 12.71 -0.96 3.30
N ASP A 85 12.44 -2.23 3.60
CA ASP A 85 12.97 -3.36 2.83
C ASP A 85 12.02 -3.79 1.72
N VAL A 86 10.69 -3.66 1.94
CA VAL A 86 9.66 -4.03 0.96
C VAL A 86 8.59 -2.95 0.91
N TRP A 87 8.15 -2.58 -0.30
CA TRP A 87 6.98 -1.73 -0.51
C TRP A 87 5.98 -2.45 -1.41
N ILE A 88 4.72 -2.53 -0.96
CA ILE A 88 3.66 -3.22 -1.70
C ILE A 88 2.53 -2.24 -2.01
N ASN A 89 2.34 -1.97 -3.29
CA ASN A 89 1.23 -1.19 -3.79
C ASN A 89 0.03 -2.12 -4.04
N ALA A 90 -0.95 -2.10 -3.14
CA ALA A 90 -2.18 -2.91 -3.24
C ALA A 90 -3.46 -2.07 -3.09
N ALA A 91 -3.34 -0.75 -2.94
CA ALA A 91 -4.50 0.14 -2.96
C ALA A 91 -5.09 0.22 -4.37
N MET A 92 -6.42 0.12 -4.45
CA MET A 92 -7.14 0.26 -5.71
C MET A 92 -8.52 0.88 -5.48
N ALA A 93 -9.07 1.47 -6.51
CA ALA A 93 -10.46 1.88 -6.64
C ALA A 93 -10.99 1.39 -7.98
N THR A 94 -12.28 1.13 -8.07
CA THR A 94 -12.93 0.76 -9.32
C THR A 94 -14.39 1.23 -9.32
N ILE A 95 -14.98 1.28 -10.52
CA ILE A 95 -16.39 1.57 -10.75
C ILE A 95 -16.94 0.50 -11.68
N PHE A 96 -18.06 -0.06 -11.33
CA PHE A 96 -18.81 -1.01 -12.14
C PHE A 96 -19.99 -0.27 -12.81
N ALA A 97 -19.78 0.22 -14.02
CA ALA A 97 -20.81 0.91 -14.79
C ALA A 97 -20.49 0.89 -16.29
N PRO A 98 -21.50 1.06 -17.19
CA PRO A 98 -21.27 1.42 -18.59
C PRO A 98 -20.46 2.73 -18.67
N VAL A 99 -19.55 2.84 -19.62
CA VAL A 99 -18.67 4.02 -19.73
C VAL A 99 -19.40 5.35 -19.86
N ASN A 100 -20.56 5.36 -20.52
CA ASN A 100 -21.41 6.54 -20.70
C ASN A 100 -22.11 7.00 -19.42
N ASP A 101 -22.15 6.15 -18.39
CA ASP A 101 -22.77 6.44 -17.08
C ASP A 101 -21.74 6.85 -16.01
N ILE A 102 -20.44 6.68 -16.31
CA ILE A 102 -19.37 7.09 -15.42
C ILE A 102 -19.12 8.59 -15.54
N LYS A 103 -19.16 9.31 -14.42
CA LYS A 103 -18.83 10.73 -14.40
C LYS A 103 -17.32 10.96 -14.56
N PRO A 104 -16.89 12.06 -15.19
CA PRO A 104 -15.47 12.35 -15.38
C PRO A 104 -14.63 12.38 -14.08
N ASP A 105 -15.21 12.88 -12.99
CA ASP A 105 -14.56 12.92 -11.68
C ASP A 105 -14.41 11.51 -11.05
N GLU A 106 -15.38 10.64 -11.24
CA GLU A 106 -15.32 9.24 -10.82
C GLU A 106 -14.22 8.49 -11.58
N PHE A 107 -14.16 8.68 -12.91
CA PHE A 107 -13.09 8.10 -13.74
C PHE A 107 -11.71 8.59 -13.32
N ARG A 108 -11.59 9.92 -13.10
CA ARG A 108 -10.36 10.53 -12.57
C ARG A 108 -9.95 9.89 -11.24
N ARG A 109 -10.92 9.71 -10.33
CA ARG A 109 -10.66 9.12 -9.01
C ARG A 109 -10.10 7.70 -9.10
N VAL A 110 -10.60 6.86 -10.01
CA VAL A 110 -10.05 5.53 -10.26
C VAL A 110 -8.59 5.61 -10.71
N THR A 111 -8.29 6.49 -11.67
CA THR A 111 -6.92 6.71 -12.17
C THR A 111 -5.98 7.21 -11.08
N GLU A 112 -6.41 8.20 -10.29
CA GLU A 112 -5.60 8.78 -9.20
C GLU A 112 -5.25 7.74 -8.14
N VAL A 113 -6.19 6.87 -7.76
CA VAL A 113 -5.94 5.85 -6.74
C VAL A 113 -5.18 4.65 -7.31
N THR A 114 -5.68 4.08 -8.42
CA THR A 114 -5.23 2.77 -8.90
C THR A 114 -3.93 2.87 -9.69
N TYR A 115 -3.72 3.97 -10.42
CA TYR A 115 -2.49 4.19 -11.18
C TYR A 115 -1.53 5.15 -10.47
N LEU A 116 -1.93 6.43 -10.25
CA LEU A 116 -1.02 7.41 -9.68
C LEU A 116 -0.62 7.07 -8.24
N GLY A 117 -1.52 6.47 -7.45
CA GLY A 117 -1.19 5.99 -6.11
C GLY A 117 -0.07 4.95 -6.09
N GLN A 118 -0.03 4.06 -7.09
CA GLN A 118 1.08 3.10 -7.25
C GLN A 118 2.37 3.80 -7.70
N VAL A 119 2.27 4.80 -8.56
CA VAL A 119 3.43 5.63 -8.98
C VAL A 119 4.02 6.35 -7.76
N TYR A 120 3.18 7.03 -6.97
CA TYR A 120 3.64 7.77 -5.78
C TYR A 120 4.26 6.84 -4.73
N GLY A 121 3.64 5.68 -4.46
CA GLY A 121 4.22 4.67 -3.56
C GLY A 121 5.57 4.16 -4.05
N THR A 122 5.71 3.92 -5.35
CA THR A 122 6.98 3.52 -5.96
C THR A 122 8.05 4.60 -5.81
N MET A 123 7.71 5.86 -6.09
CA MET A 123 8.63 7.00 -5.93
C MET A 123 9.05 7.18 -4.47
N ALA A 124 8.12 7.10 -3.53
CA ALA A 124 8.39 7.21 -2.10
C ALA A 124 9.33 6.10 -1.62
N ALA A 125 9.07 4.84 -2.02
CA ALA A 125 9.95 3.72 -1.70
C ALA A 125 11.36 3.89 -2.28
N LEU A 126 11.48 4.26 -3.55
CA LEU A 126 12.76 4.45 -4.23
C LEU A 126 13.60 5.56 -3.60
N ARG A 127 12.99 6.61 -3.04
CA ARG A 127 13.69 7.68 -2.34
C ARG A 127 14.60 7.16 -1.21
N HIS A 128 14.15 6.12 -0.51
CA HIS A 128 14.87 5.49 0.59
C HIS A 128 15.70 4.28 0.13
N MET A 129 15.14 3.41 -0.69
CA MET A 129 15.78 2.17 -1.14
C MET A 129 17.02 2.43 -1.98
N ARG A 130 17.04 3.46 -2.85
CA ARG A 130 18.23 3.82 -3.64
C ARG A 130 19.41 4.23 -2.78
N ARG A 131 19.18 4.95 -1.67
CA ARG A 131 20.24 5.35 -0.73
C ARG A 131 20.82 4.15 -0.01
N ALA A 132 19.97 3.17 0.32
CA ALA A 132 20.38 1.93 0.96
C ALA A 132 20.96 0.89 -0.02
N ASN A 133 20.81 1.13 -1.34
CA ASN A 133 21.09 0.17 -2.41
C ASN A 133 20.46 -1.21 -2.16
N HIS A 134 19.26 -1.21 -1.55
CA HIS A 134 18.52 -2.42 -1.16
C HIS A 134 17.03 -2.15 -1.09
N GLY A 135 16.22 -3.14 -1.46
CA GLY A 135 14.77 -3.12 -1.32
C GLY A 135 14.05 -3.83 -2.46
N SER A 136 12.78 -4.12 -2.25
CA SER A 136 11.89 -4.73 -3.24
C SER A 136 10.58 -3.97 -3.33
N ILE A 137 10.10 -3.70 -4.54
CA ILE A 137 8.80 -3.07 -4.79
C ILE A 137 7.90 -4.07 -5.50
N VAL A 138 6.69 -4.26 -4.98
CA VAL A 138 5.69 -5.16 -5.53
C VAL A 138 4.46 -4.35 -5.95
N GLN A 139 4.01 -4.54 -7.18
CA GLN A 139 2.75 -3.99 -7.70
C GLN A 139 1.69 -5.09 -7.72
N VAL A 140 0.58 -4.88 -7.04
CA VAL A 140 -0.56 -5.78 -7.13
C VAL A 140 -1.40 -5.34 -8.33
N GLY A 141 -1.23 -6.04 -9.43
CA GLY A 141 -1.96 -5.82 -10.68
C GLY A 141 -3.25 -6.64 -10.74
N SER A 142 -3.81 -6.75 -11.94
CA SER A 142 -5.05 -7.47 -12.19
C SER A 142 -4.93 -8.36 -13.44
N ALA A 143 -5.70 -9.43 -13.47
CA ALA A 143 -5.93 -10.23 -14.68
C ALA A 143 -6.58 -9.39 -15.78
N LEU A 144 -7.25 -8.28 -15.44
CA LEU A 144 -7.86 -7.35 -16.40
C LEU A 144 -6.82 -6.58 -17.23
N SER A 145 -5.55 -6.59 -16.85
CA SER A 145 -4.46 -6.11 -17.70
C SER A 145 -4.30 -6.93 -18.99
N TYR A 146 -4.80 -8.16 -19.00
CA TYR A 146 -4.69 -9.08 -20.13
C TYR A 146 -6.03 -9.41 -20.77
N ARG A 147 -7.14 -9.11 -20.10
CA ARG A 147 -8.48 -9.44 -20.58
C ARG A 147 -9.50 -8.41 -20.06
N ALA A 148 -10.12 -7.70 -20.99
CA ALA A 148 -11.22 -6.79 -20.65
C ALA A 148 -12.46 -7.58 -20.20
N ILE A 149 -13.22 -7.00 -19.27
CA ILE A 149 -14.56 -7.44 -18.90
C ILE A 149 -15.54 -6.26 -18.99
N PRO A 150 -16.83 -6.50 -19.29
CA PRO A 150 -17.83 -5.43 -19.32
C PRO A 150 -17.87 -4.63 -18.01
N LEU A 151 -18.23 -3.36 -18.11
CA LEU A 151 -18.46 -2.43 -16.98
C LEU A 151 -17.21 -2.03 -16.19
N GLN A 152 -16.00 -2.35 -16.66
CA GLN A 152 -14.73 -2.07 -15.98
C GLN A 152 -13.80 -1.13 -16.79
N SER A 153 -14.36 -0.20 -17.54
CA SER A 153 -13.59 0.67 -18.43
C SER A 153 -12.66 1.65 -17.70
N ALA A 154 -12.94 1.96 -16.43
CA ALA A 154 -12.13 2.87 -15.62
C ALA A 154 -10.99 2.18 -14.85
N TYR A 155 -10.96 0.86 -14.81
CA TYR A 155 -10.01 0.06 -14.01
C TYR A 155 -8.80 -0.42 -14.80
#